data_5a67d52ebad406ca7ad16a51d81b33b2
#
_entry.id   5a67d52ebad406ca7ad16a51d81b33b2
#
_cell.length_a   1.000
_cell.length_b   1.000
_cell.length_c   1.000
_cell.angle_alpha   90.00
_cell.angle_beta   90.00
_cell.angle_gamma   90.00
#
_symmetry.space_group_name_H-M   'P 1'
#
loop_
_entity.id
_entity.type
_entity.pdbx_description
1 polymer ?
#
loop_
_entity_poly.entity_id
_entity_poly.type
_entity_poly.pdbx_seq_one_letter_code
_entity_poly.pdbx_strand_id
1 'polypeptide(L)'
;MFNKIQGKKPKDWDYEFCDYVYEEITNKKLFITNLGKCTQIDARPLPDEVLKKYLDLLFKEIDIIRPKIIITFGNQVSSIILNKKIAVSENRKKYHEIEINQNKYKVYPVYYPVGNGIFNIDKAIEDIIWIIENEI
;
A
#
# COMPACT_ATOMS: atom_id res chain seq x y z
N MET A 1 11.28 6.68 12.58
CA MET A 1 10.90 5.32 12.10
C MET A 1 11.86 4.81 11.03
N PHE A 2 11.92 5.40 9.85
CA PHE A 2 12.73 4.88 8.72
C PHE A 2 14.21 4.68 9.06
N ASN A 3 14.84 5.59 9.79
CA ASN A 3 16.25 5.48 10.16
C ASN A 3 16.58 4.27 11.05
N LYS A 4 15.60 3.79 11.85
CA LYS A 4 15.79 2.60 12.70
C LYS A 4 15.50 1.29 11.96
N ILE A 5 14.67 1.34 10.92
CA ILE A 5 14.33 0.18 10.10
C ILE A 5 15.36 -0.02 8.98
N GLN A 6 16.00 1.06 8.56
CA GLN A 6 16.97 1.03 7.47
C GLN A 6 18.09 0.01 7.73
N GLY A 7 18.27 -0.93 6.81
CA GLY A 7 19.26 -2.00 6.89
C GLY A 7 18.85 -3.22 7.71
N LYS A 8 17.74 -3.19 8.46
CA LYS A 8 17.21 -4.39 9.13
C LYS A 8 16.30 -5.18 8.18
N LYS A 9 16.63 -6.45 7.97
CA LYS A 9 15.77 -7.37 7.22
C LYS A 9 14.73 -7.99 8.16
N PRO A 10 13.52 -8.34 7.66
CA PRO A 10 12.48 -8.95 8.51
C PRO A 10 12.92 -10.16 9.32
N LYS A 11 13.84 -10.98 8.80
CA LYS A 11 14.40 -12.12 9.50
C LYS A 11 15.24 -11.76 10.74
N ASP A 12 15.69 -10.52 10.83
CA ASP A 12 16.52 -9.99 11.92
C ASP A 12 15.67 -9.23 12.95
N TRP A 13 14.34 -9.23 12.80
CA TRP A 13 13.41 -8.55 13.70
C TRP A 13 13.08 -9.46 14.88
N ASP A 14 13.42 -9.02 16.07
CA ASP A 14 12.96 -9.60 17.34
C ASP A 14 11.59 -9.03 17.74
N TYR A 15 10.99 -9.55 18.80
CA TYR A 15 9.69 -9.11 19.29
C TYR A 15 9.70 -7.63 19.71
N GLU A 16 10.75 -7.19 20.40
CA GLU A 16 10.90 -5.81 20.87
C GLU A 16 10.94 -4.83 19.68
N PHE A 17 11.65 -5.18 18.61
CA PHE A 17 11.69 -4.36 17.41
C PHE A 17 10.36 -4.37 16.66
N CYS A 18 9.66 -5.50 16.61
CA CYS A 18 8.32 -5.57 16.03
C CYS A 18 7.33 -4.68 16.80
N ASP A 19 7.32 -4.73 18.13
CA ASP A 19 6.48 -3.89 18.97
C ASP A 19 6.77 -2.40 18.73
N TYR A 20 8.04 -2.03 18.66
CA TYR A 20 8.45 -0.67 18.29
C TYR A 20 7.89 -0.24 16.93
N VAL A 21 7.94 -1.11 15.90
CA VAL A 21 7.40 -0.79 14.57
C VAL A 21 5.90 -0.59 14.63
N TYR A 22 5.17 -1.44 15.36
CA TYR A 22 3.72 -1.30 15.53
C TYR A 22 3.33 0.00 16.26
N GLU A 23 4.04 0.36 17.31
CA GLU A 23 3.84 1.63 18.00
C GLU A 23 4.06 2.83 17.07
N GLU A 24 5.14 2.81 16.28
CA GLU A 24 5.42 3.87 15.30
C GLU A 24 4.34 3.98 14.22
N ILE A 25 3.82 2.85 13.73
CA ILE A 25 2.72 2.84 12.76
C ILE A 25 1.48 3.51 13.38
N THR A 26 1.13 3.15 14.60
CA THR A 26 -0.01 3.72 15.34
C THR A 26 0.18 5.22 15.57
N ASN A 27 1.35 5.63 16.03
CA ASN A 27 1.66 7.03 16.31
C ASN A 27 1.68 7.91 15.06
N LYS A 28 2.04 7.35 13.90
CA LYS A 28 2.07 8.08 12.62
C LYS A 28 0.70 8.11 11.91
N LYS A 29 -0.34 7.58 12.52
CA LYS A 29 -1.70 7.52 11.93
C LYS A 29 -1.70 6.84 10.56
N LEU A 30 -0.99 5.73 10.45
CA LEU A 30 -1.00 4.88 9.27
C LEU A 30 -2.13 3.86 9.39
N PHE A 31 -2.90 3.70 8.32
CA PHE A 31 -3.87 2.63 8.19
C PHE A 31 -3.43 1.69 7.08
N ILE A 32 -3.25 0.42 7.41
CA ILE A 32 -2.80 -0.62 6.48
C ILE A 32 -3.91 -1.65 6.36
N THR A 33 -4.34 -1.91 5.13
CA THR A 33 -5.39 -2.89 4.85
C THR A 33 -5.15 -3.61 3.53
N ASN A 34 -5.83 -4.72 3.32
CA ASN A 34 -5.83 -5.43 2.05
C ASN A 34 -7.11 -5.11 1.28
N LEU A 35 -7.02 -5.00 -0.05
CA LEU A 35 -8.19 -4.90 -0.91
C LEU A 35 -9.04 -6.16 -0.78
N GLY A 36 -8.44 -7.34 -0.96
CA GLY A 36 -9.14 -8.61 -0.74
C GLY A 36 -9.21 -8.97 0.74
N LYS A 37 -10.40 -9.21 1.28
CA LYS A 37 -10.65 -9.58 2.68
C LYS A 37 -10.79 -11.11 2.87
N CYS A 38 -10.35 -11.88 1.88
CA CYS A 38 -10.35 -13.34 1.93
C CYS A 38 -9.04 -13.90 1.39
N THR A 39 -8.80 -15.18 1.63
CA THR A 39 -7.64 -15.91 1.12
C THR A 39 -8.09 -17.13 0.35
N GLN A 40 -7.20 -17.67 -0.50
CA GLN A 40 -7.36 -18.99 -1.10
C GLN A 40 -6.63 -20.04 -0.27
N ILE A 41 -7.08 -21.30 -0.35
CA ILE A 41 -6.53 -22.42 0.44
C ILE A 41 -5.02 -22.58 0.24
N ASP A 42 -4.54 -22.32 -0.98
CA ASP A 42 -3.13 -22.49 -1.36
C ASP A 42 -2.37 -21.17 -1.47
N ALA A 43 -2.89 -20.11 -0.87
CA ALA A 43 -2.32 -18.77 -0.88
C ALA A 43 -2.05 -18.18 -2.29
N ARG A 44 -2.73 -18.70 -3.32
CA ARG A 44 -2.66 -18.11 -4.66
C ARG A 44 -3.20 -16.67 -4.67
N PRO A 45 -2.70 -15.81 -5.56
CA PRO A 45 -3.26 -14.49 -5.76
C PRO A 45 -4.77 -14.55 -6.08
N LEU A 46 -5.52 -13.63 -5.51
CA LEU A 46 -6.95 -13.52 -5.82
C LEU A 46 -7.15 -12.98 -7.24
N PRO A 47 -8.13 -13.55 -8.00
CA PRO A 47 -8.50 -12.99 -9.30
C PRO A 47 -9.08 -11.58 -9.17
N ASP A 48 -8.94 -10.78 -10.23
CA ASP A 48 -9.46 -9.41 -10.28
C ASP A 48 -10.95 -9.32 -9.97
N GLU A 49 -11.75 -10.28 -10.45
CA GLU A 49 -13.19 -10.32 -10.21
C GLU A 49 -13.54 -10.46 -8.72
N VAL A 50 -12.73 -11.22 -7.98
CA VAL A 50 -12.89 -11.35 -6.53
C VAL A 50 -12.48 -10.07 -5.83
N LEU A 51 -11.34 -9.49 -6.19
CA LEU A 51 -10.86 -8.24 -5.61
C LEU A 51 -11.84 -7.08 -5.84
N LYS A 52 -12.42 -6.99 -7.04
CA LYS A 52 -13.42 -5.96 -7.37
C LYS A 52 -14.67 -6.00 -6.48
N LYS A 53 -15.06 -7.18 -5.98
CA LYS A 53 -16.18 -7.29 -5.03
C LYS A 53 -15.95 -6.60 -3.71
N TYR A 54 -14.69 -6.36 -3.34
CA TYR A 54 -14.31 -5.67 -2.10
C TYR A 54 -14.09 -4.17 -2.27
N LEU A 55 -14.16 -3.62 -3.49
CA LEU A 55 -13.95 -2.19 -3.72
C LEU A 55 -14.90 -1.30 -2.93
N ASP A 56 -16.19 -1.65 -2.88
CA ASP A 56 -17.18 -0.86 -2.14
C ASP A 56 -16.86 -0.80 -0.65
N LEU A 57 -16.36 -1.91 -0.09
CA LEU A 57 -15.91 -1.95 1.29
C LEU A 57 -14.69 -1.09 1.52
N LEU A 58 -13.67 -1.20 0.64
CA LEU A 58 -12.48 -0.37 0.71
C LEU A 58 -12.80 1.13 0.58
N PHE A 59 -13.70 1.49 -0.32
CA PHE A 59 -14.10 2.89 -0.50
C PHE A 59 -14.84 3.44 0.72
N LYS A 60 -15.63 2.62 1.42
CA LYS A 60 -16.21 2.98 2.72
C LYS A 60 -15.14 3.16 3.80
N GLU A 61 -14.13 2.27 3.86
CA GLU A 61 -12.99 2.44 4.77
C GLU A 61 -12.26 3.77 4.50
N ILE A 62 -11.99 4.10 3.23
CA ILE A 62 -11.34 5.35 2.84
C ILE A 62 -12.19 6.57 3.22
N ASP A 63 -13.49 6.52 3.01
CA ASP A 63 -14.40 7.62 3.34
C ASP A 63 -14.49 7.90 4.84
N ILE A 64 -14.41 6.85 5.66
CA ILE A 64 -14.36 6.97 7.13
C ILE A 64 -13.02 7.55 7.60
N ILE A 65 -11.90 7.02 7.07
CA ILE A 65 -10.54 7.36 7.51
C ILE A 65 -10.12 8.74 6.98
N ARG A 66 -10.55 9.09 5.77
CA ARG A 66 -10.19 10.33 5.05
C ARG A 66 -8.68 10.57 5.03
N PRO A 67 -7.89 9.64 4.46
CA PRO A 67 -6.44 9.78 4.42
C PRO A 67 -6.01 10.95 3.54
N LYS A 68 -4.86 11.57 3.82
CA LYS A 68 -4.27 12.59 2.95
C LYS A 68 -3.83 12.00 1.62
N ILE A 69 -3.25 10.81 1.67
CA ILE A 69 -2.77 10.06 0.50
C ILE A 69 -3.09 8.58 0.67
N ILE A 70 -3.16 7.88 -0.46
CA ILE A 70 -3.32 6.45 -0.54
C ILE A 70 -2.12 5.88 -1.28
N ILE A 71 -1.47 4.87 -0.71
CA ILE A 71 -0.41 4.11 -1.36
C ILE A 71 -0.96 2.73 -1.71
N THR A 72 -0.85 2.34 -2.98
CA THR A 72 -1.29 1.03 -3.46
C THR A 72 -0.08 0.19 -3.86
N PHE A 73 -0.07 -1.09 -3.46
CA PHE A 73 1.04 -1.99 -3.73
C PHE A 73 0.76 -2.92 -4.90
N GLY A 74 1.57 -2.79 -5.95
CA GLY A 74 1.56 -3.66 -7.12
C GLY A 74 0.58 -3.25 -8.22
N ASN A 75 0.79 -3.79 -9.41
CA ASN A 75 0.03 -3.45 -10.62
C ASN A 75 -1.46 -3.81 -10.49
N GLN A 76 -1.77 -4.98 -9.94
CA GLN A 76 -3.14 -5.50 -9.85
C GLN A 76 -4.01 -4.59 -8.97
N VAL A 77 -3.60 -4.36 -7.74
CA VAL A 77 -4.36 -3.53 -6.78
C VAL A 77 -4.49 -2.11 -7.29
N SER A 78 -3.40 -1.53 -7.79
CA SER A 78 -3.41 -0.18 -8.36
C SER A 78 -4.37 -0.05 -9.53
N SER A 79 -4.36 -1.04 -10.44
CA SER A 79 -5.25 -1.04 -11.62
C SER A 79 -6.71 -1.15 -11.24
N ILE A 80 -7.03 -1.97 -10.24
CA ILE A 80 -8.41 -2.16 -9.77
C ILE A 80 -8.93 -0.89 -9.09
N ILE A 81 -8.16 -0.30 -8.17
CA ILE A 81 -8.56 0.90 -7.44
C ILE A 81 -8.71 2.09 -8.39
N LEU A 82 -7.81 2.24 -9.35
CA LEU A 82 -7.81 3.34 -10.31
C LEU A 82 -8.72 3.08 -11.54
N ASN A 83 -9.32 1.90 -11.64
CA ASN A 83 -10.16 1.46 -12.74
C ASN A 83 -9.50 1.68 -14.13
N LYS A 84 -8.22 1.42 -14.23
CA LYS A 84 -7.42 1.49 -15.47
C LYS A 84 -6.16 0.66 -15.35
N LYS A 85 -5.59 0.25 -16.48
CA LYS A 85 -4.34 -0.52 -16.47
C LYS A 85 -3.19 0.36 -15.94
N ILE A 86 -2.55 -0.11 -14.87
CA ILE A 86 -1.39 0.53 -14.25
C ILE A 86 -0.19 -0.41 -14.30
N ALA A 87 0.93 0.10 -14.81
CA ALA A 87 2.24 -0.48 -14.63
C ALA A 87 3.01 0.40 -13.63
N VAL A 88 3.32 -0.13 -12.46
CA VAL A 88 4.02 0.63 -11.40
C VAL A 88 5.34 1.21 -11.92
N SER A 89 6.07 0.46 -12.76
CA SER A 89 7.33 0.90 -13.36
C SER A 89 7.24 2.25 -14.09
N GLU A 90 6.09 2.58 -14.66
CA GLU A 90 5.84 3.81 -15.41
C GLU A 90 5.21 4.91 -14.55
N ASN A 91 4.76 4.55 -13.34
CA ASN A 91 3.98 5.41 -12.45
C ASN A 91 4.70 5.71 -11.11
N ARG A 92 5.98 5.40 -11.00
CA ARG A 92 6.77 5.68 -9.80
C ARG A 92 6.76 7.17 -9.47
N LYS A 93 6.53 7.51 -8.19
CA LYS A 93 6.52 8.90 -7.70
C LYS A 93 5.51 9.82 -8.42
N LYS A 94 4.49 9.22 -9.05
CA LYS A 94 3.38 9.93 -9.69
C LYS A 94 2.07 9.53 -9.04
N TYR A 95 1.18 10.48 -8.85
CA TYR A 95 -0.14 10.18 -8.31
C TYR A 95 -1.21 10.16 -9.40
N HIS A 96 -2.28 9.47 -9.08
CA HIS A 96 -3.56 9.53 -9.78
C HIS A 96 -4.61 9.98 -8.80
N GLU A 97 -5.66 10.64 -9.26
CA GLU A 97 -6.79 11.02 -8.41
C GLU A 97 -7.94 10.02 -8.54
N ILE A 98 -8.56 9.73 -7.40
CA ILE A 98 -9.87 9.08 -7.35
C ILE A 98 -10.83 9.96 -6.58
N GLU A 99 -12.13 9.85 -6.89
CA GLU A 99 -13.19 10.54 -6.17
C GLU A 99 -14.07 9.52 -5.46
N ILE A 100 -14.26 9.72 -4.16
CA ILE A 100 -15.13 8.89 -3.32
C ILE A 100 -16.02 9.84 -2.52
N ASN A 101 -17.34 9.76 -2.71
CA ASN A 101 -18.32 10.62 -2.03
C ASN A 101 -17.95 12.12 -2.10
N GLN A 102 -17.62 12.61 -3.30
CA GLN A 102 -17.25 14.02 -3.58
C GLN A 102 -15.90 14.45 -2.96
N ASN A 103 -15.16 13.55 -2.33
CA ASN A 103 -13.81 13.80 -1.83
C ASN A 103 -12.78 13.24 -2.81
N LYS A 104 -11.76 14.01 -3.12
CA LYS A 104 -10.65 13.60 -3.99
C LYS A 104 -9.48 13.11 -3.17
N TYR A 105 -8.89 12.00 -3.60
CA TYR A 105 -7.74 11.37 -2.96
C TYR A 105 -6.62 11.14 -3.97
N LYS A 106 -5.39 11.45 -3.58
CA LYS A 106 -4.19 11.11 -4.34
C LYS A 106 -3.82 9.65 -4.08
N VAL A 107 -3.64 8.88 -5.15
CA VAL A 107 -3.24 7.46 -5.10
C VAL A 107 -1.88 7.30 -5.75
N TYR A 108 -0.92 6.74 -5.03
CA TYR A 108 0.43 6.48 -5.47
C TYR A 108 0.65 4.98 -5.67
N PRO A 109 0.78 4.49 -6.92
CA PRO A 109 1.20 3.12 -7.19
C PRO A 109 2.65 2.89 -6.80
N VAL A 110 2.91 1.86 -5.99
CA VAL A 110 4.25 1.47 -5.52
C VAL A 110 4.45 -0.02 -5.78
N TYR A 111 5.69 -0.46 -5.94
CA TYR A 111 5.98 -1.87 -6.11
C TYR A 111 5.52 -2.70 -4.91
N TYR A 112 4.99 -3.88 -5.19
CA TYR A 112 4.67 -4.86 -4.16
C TYR A 112 5.98 -5.44 -3.59
N PRO A 113 6.26 -5.27 -2.29
CA PRO A 113 7.61 -5.51 -1.77
C PRO A 113 7.86 -6.94 -1.26
N VAL A 114 6.89 -7.85 -1.41
CA VAL A 114 6.97 -9.22 -0.87
C VAL A 114 6.69 -10.28 -1.92
N GLY A 115 6.98 -11.55 -1.61
CA GLY A 115 6.83 -12.66 -2.53
C GLY A 115 7.66 -12.44 -3.79
N ASN A 116 7.06 -12.59 -4.96
CA ASN A 116 7.73 -12.35 -6.24
C ASN A 116 8.17 -10.89 -6.44
N GLY A 117 7.65 -9.96 -5.63
CA GLY A 117 7.99 -8.54 -5.66
C GLY A 117 9.22 -8.17 -4.83
N ILE A 118 9.84 -9.12 -4.11
CA ILE A 118 10.97 -8.85 -3.20
C ILE A 118 12.18 -8.21 -3.89
N PHE A 119 12.39 -8.49 -5.17
CA PHE A 119 13.45 -7.87 -5.98
C PHE A 119 13.25 -6.35 -6.20
N ASN A 120 12.05 -5.83 -5.93
CA ASN A 120 11.72 -4.41 -6.05
C ASN A 120 11.56 -3.71 -4.69
N ILE A 121 11.95 -4.37 -3.59
CA ILE A 121 11.78 -3.79 -2.24
C ILE A 121 12.51 -2.46 -2.08
N ASP A 122 13.71 -2.34 -2.61
CA ASP A 122 14.50 -1.10 -2.53
C ASP A 122 13.80 0.04 -3.28
N LYS A 123 13.22 -0.25 -4.44
CA LYS A 123 12.45 0.72 -5.21
C LYS A 123 11.16 1.13 -4.47
N ALA A 124 10.50 0.18 -3.84
CA ALA A 124 9.30 0.46 -3.04
C ALA A 124 9.63 1.37 -1.84
N ILE A 125 10.72 1.09 -1.14
CA ILE A 125 11.20 1.92 -0.02
C ILE A 125 11.54 3.33 -0.50
N GLU A 126 12.30 3.46 -1.59
CA GLU A 126 12.66 4.74 -2.19
C GLU A 126 11.42 5.56 -2.55
N ASP A 127 10.42 4.94 -3.19
CA ASP A 127 9.20 5.62 -3.59
C ASP A 127 8.37 6.07 -2.38
N ILE A 128 8.27 5.24 -1.34
CA ILE A 128 7.54 5.60 -0.12
C ILE A 128 8.23 6.75 0.61
N ILE A 129 9.55 6.72 0.74
CA ILE A 129 10.32 7.82 1.36
C ILE A 129 10.06 9.11 0.59
N TRP A 130 10.18 9.07 -0.74
CA TRP A 130 9.93 10.24 -1.58
C TRP A 130 8.50 10.78 -1.41
N ILE A 131 7.48 9.91 -1.37
CA ILE A 131 6.08 10.31 -1.15
C ILE A 131 5.92 11.02 0.20
N ILE A 132 6.51 10.47 1.26
CA ILE A 132 6.43 11.04 2.59
C ILE A 132 7.10 12.43 2.65
N GLU A 133 8.26 12.57 2.03
CA GLU A 133 9.03 13.82 2.06
C GLU A 133 8.39 14.95 1.23
N ASN A 134 7.66 14.60 0.16
CA ASN A 134 7.12 15.60 -0.78
C ASN A 134 5.63 15.86 -0.64
N GLU A 135 4.86 14.94 -0.01
CA GLU A 135 3.38 15.01 -0.01
C GLU A 135 2.78 15.08 1.40
N ILE A 136 3.53 14.81 2.43
CA ILE A 136 3.11 14.88 3.82
C ILE A 136 3.87 15.95 4.58
#